data_fadf6a21da2656b61fb5c7b473725265
#
_entry.id   fadf6a21da2656b61fb5c7b473725265
#
_cell.length_a   1.000
_cell.length_b   1.000
_cell.length_c   1.000
_cell.angle_alpha   90.00
_cell.angle_beta   90.00
_cell.angle_gamma   90.00
#
_symmetry.space_group_name_H-M   'P 1'
#
loop_
_entity.id
_entity.type
_entity.pdbx_description
1 polymer ?
#
loop_
_entity_poly.entity_id
_entity_poly.type
_entity_poly.pdbx_seq_one_letter_code
_entity_poly.pdbx_strand_id
1 'polypeptide(L)'
;MSKIGLVLEGGGMKCAYTAGILDAMMDNGVTFDYCIGVSAGSANGVSFVAGQRGRNIRFYTEHINEKGYFGLSSFLKTGNLFGLQYIYGTLTNSGGADPLDFDAFMKSPMEYWLVATDAQTGKPTYFSKKDMHKDDYRHVMASCAIPAACRPVEIDGRFYYDGGVSDSIPVQDRKSVV
;
A
#
# COMPACT_ATOMS: atom_id res chain seq x y z
N MET A 1 25.87 10.35 7.84
CA MET A 1 25.63 8.90 7.91
C MET A 1 24.83 8.50 6.68
N SER A 2 25.14 7.35 6.06
CA SER A 2 24.34 6.85 4.93
C SER A 2 22.97 6.41 5.43
N LYS A 3 21.90 6.84 4.75
CA LYS A 3 20.53 6.41 5.04
C LYS A 3 20.29 4.99 4.51
N ILE A 4 19.54 4.18 5.24
CA ILE A 4 19.14 2.82 4.85
C ILE A 4 17.67 2.85 4.46
N GLY A 5 17.36 2.44 3.24
CA GLY A 5 15.99 2.39 2.72
C GLY A 5 15.49 0.98 2.49
N LEU A 6 14.20 0.78 2.74
CA LEU A 6 13.46 -0.42 2.44
C LEU A 6 12.63 -0.21 1.17
N VAL A 7 12.83 -1.06 0.16
CA VAL A 7 12.03 -1.07 -1.07
C VAL A 7 11.15 -2.31 -1.08
N LEU A 8 9.84 -2.12 -1.20
CA LEU A 8 8.83 -3.18 -1.21
C LEU A 8 8.16 -3.25 -2.58
N GLU A 9 8.57 -4.24 -3.37
CA GLU A 9 7.93 -4.54 -4.66
C GLU A 9 6.49 -5.00 -4.46
N GLY A 10 5.66 -4.80 -5.49
CA GLY A 10 4.33 -5.37 -5.59
C GLY A 10 4.35 -6.89 -5.84
N GLY A 11 3.18 -7.49 -5.93
CA GLY A 11 3.07 -8.92 -6.24
C GLY A 11 1.75 -9.55 -5.76
N GLY A 12 0.79 -8.75 -5.36
CA GLY A 12 -0.51 -9.22 -4.89
C GLY A 12 -0.35 -10.23 -3.74
N MET A 13 -0.92 -11.43 -3.87
CA MET A 13 -0.88 -12.47 -2.83
C MET A 13 0.54 -12.98 -2.49
N LYS A 14 1.51 -12.85 -3.38
CA LYS A 14 2.91 -13.23 -3.09
C LYS A 14 3.52 -12.38 -1.97
N CYS A 15 3.00 -11.17 -1.76
CA CYS A 15 3.44 -10.27 -0.70
C CYS A 15 3.06 -10.74 0.73
N ALA A 16 2.34 -11.85 0.87
CA ALA A 16 2.22 -12.57 2.14
C ALA A 16 3.59 -13.00 2.70
N TYR A 17 4.51 -13.40 1.80
CA TYR A 17 5.90 -13.69 2.19
C TYR A 17 6.60 -12.43 2.72
N THR A 18 6.45 -11.32 2.03
CA THR A 18 6.98 -10.02 2.48
C THR A 18 6.41 -9.62 3.84
N ALA A 19 5.11 -9.84 4.05
CA ALA A 19 4.46 -9.56 5.34
C ALA A 19 5.11 -10.33 6.51
N GLY A 20 5.42 -11.62 6.31
CA GLY A 20 6.13 -12.43 7.31
C GLY A 20 7.56 -11.94 7.57
N ILE A 21 8.28 -11.51 6.52
CA ILE A 21 9.62 -10.93 6.69
C ILE A 21 9.55 -9.62 7.47
N LEU A 22 8.58 -8.75 7.19
CA LEU A 22 8.41 -7.48 7.89
C LEU A 22 8.09 -7.71 9.37
N ASP A 23 7.25 -8.70 9.69
CA ASP A 23 6.98 -9.09 11.08
C ASP A 23 8.26 -9.59 11.78
N ALA A 24 9.06 -10.43 11.11
CA ALA A 24 10.33 -10.89 11.66
C ALA A 24 11.35 -9.74 11.84
N MET A 25 11.36 -8.75 10.96
CA MET A 25 12.17 -7.54 11.11
C MET A 25 11.73 -6.72 12.34
N MET A 26 10.41 -6.55 12.56
CA MET A 26 9.90 -5.89 13.77
C MET A 26 10.32 -6.64 15.03
N ASP A 27 10.17 -7.97 15.05
CA ASP A 27 10.55 -8.82 16.20
C ASP A 27 12.03 -8.73 16.56
N ASN A 28 12.89 -8.42 15.56
CA ASN A 28 14.33 -8.27 15.74
C ASN A 28 14.80 -6.80 15.82
N GLY A 29 13.89 -5.84 15.92
CA GLY A 29 14.23 -4.43 16.04
C GLY A 29 14.95 -3.83 14.83
N VAL A 30 14.76 -4.40 13.64
CA VAL A 30 15.36 -3.86 12.40
C VAL A 30 14.61 -2.60 11.99
N THR A 31 15.34 -1.51 11.79
CA THR A 31 14.79 -0.20 11.43
C THR A 31 15.40 0.33 10.14
N PHE A 32 14.67 1.22 9.48
CA PHE A 32 15.07 1.89 8.26
C PHE A 32 14.81 3.40 8.37
N ASP A 33 15.55 4.20 7.61
CA ASP A 33 15.33 5.65 7.55
C ASP A 33 14.09 5.98 6.71
N TYR A 34 13.82 5.17 5.66
CA TYR A 34 12.62 5.31 4.84
C TYR A 34 12.17 3.96 4.24
N CYS A 35 10.89 3.91 3.91
CA CYS A 35 10.25 2.80 3.21
C CYS A 35 9.54 3.33 1.96
N ILE A 36 9.74 2.67 0.82
CA ILE A 36 8.97 2.94 -0.39
C ILE A 36 8.33 1.64 -0.88
N GLY A 37 7.02 1.69 -1.17
CA GLY A 37 6.25 0.52 -1.58
C GLY A 37 5.48 0.71 -2.88
N VAL A 38 5.23 -0.40 -3.57
CA VAL A 38 4.45 -0.48 -4.81
C VAL A 38 3.38 -1.52 -4.65
N SER A 39 2.12 -1.22 -5.06
CA SER A 39 1.02 -2.20 -5.01
C SER A 39 0.86 -2.81 -3.60
N ALA A 40 0.75 -4.14 -3.50
CA ALA A 40 0.71 -4.83 -2.21
C ALA A 40 1.92 -4.51 -1.30
N GLY A 41 3.07 -4.16 -1.88
CA GLY A 41 4.23 -3.67 -1.13
C GLY A 41 3.96 -2.34 -0.43
N SER A 42 3.19 -1.43 -1.05
CA SER A 42 2.78 -0.18 -0.41
C SER A 42 1.87 -0.44 0.79
N ALA A 43 0.90 -1.35 0.65
CA ALA A 43 0.00 -1.73 1.74
C ALA A 43 0.75 -2.36 2.93
N ASN A 44 1.71 -3.26 2.65
CA ASN A 44 2.57 -3.85 3.67
C ASN A 44 3.44 -2.78 4.35
N GLY A 45 3.96 -1.83 3.56
CA GLY A 45 4.80 -0.73 4.06
C GLY A 45 4.07 0.19 5.04
N VAL A 46 2.80 0.54 4.78
CA VAL A 46 1.99 1.37 5.68
C VAL A 46 1.89 0.74 7.07
N SER A 47 1.54 -0.56 7.14
CA SER A 47 1.43 -1.28 8.42
C SER A 47 2.78 -1.42 9.13
N PHE A 48 3.86 -1.66 8.35
CA PHE A 48 5.21 -1.76 8.89
C PHE A 48 5.67 -0.43 9.51
N VAL A 49 5.48 0.68 8.80
CA VAL A 49 5.83 2.03 9.30
C VAL A 49 5.01 2.41 10.54
N ALA A 50 3.75 1.94 10.62
CA ALA A 50 2.90 2.11 11.80
C ALA A 50 3.29 1.18 12.97
N GLY A 51 4.22 0.25 12.78
CA GLY A 51 4.61 -0.71 13.82
C GLY A 51 3.54 -1.77 14.13
N GLN A 52 2.57 -1.98 13.23
CA GLN A 52 1.45 -2.92 13.45
C GLN A 52 1.82 -4.35 13.05
N ARG A 53 2.56 -5.02 13.93
CA ARG A 53 2.93 -6.42 13.74
C ARG A 53 1.71 -7.32 13.56
N GLY A 54 1.79 -8.25 12.63
CA GLY A 54 0.74 -9.21 12.32
C GLY A 54 -0.40 -8.65 11.48
N ARG A 55 -0.55 -7.30 11.38
CA ARG A 55 -1.63 -6.71 10.60
C ARG A 55 -1.58 -7.14 9.14
N ASN A 56 -0.43 -7.08 8.50
CA ASN A 56 -0.28 -7.48 7.11
C ASN A 56 -0.69 -8.93 6.86
N ILE A 57 -0.26 -9.85 7.72
CA ILE A 57 -0.59 -11.28 7.59
C ILE A 57 -2.10 -11.52 7.64
N ARG A 58 -2.84 -10.83 8.52
CA ARG A 58 -4.31 -10.98 8.60
C ARG A 58 -5.01 -10.67 7.28
N PHE A 59 -4.54 -9.70 6.51
CA PHE A 59 -5.10 -9.39 5.18
C PHE A 59 -4.93 -10.54 4.18
N TYR A 60 -3.89 -11.34 4.31
CA TYR A 60 -3.63 -12.49 3.42
C TYR A 60 -4.22 -13.81 3.91
N THR A 61 -4.54 -13.93 5.19
CA THR A 61 -4.99 -15.21 5.80
C THR A 61 -6.43 -15.18 6.30
N GLU A 62 -6.88 -14.07 6.86
CA GLU A 62 -8.20 -13.93 7.46
C GLU A 62 -9.15 -13.15 6.55
N HIS A 63 -8.85 -11.87 6.31
CA HIS A 63 -9.72 -10.98 5.53
C HIS A 63 -9.89 -11.38 4.07
N ILE A 64 -8.94 -12.11 3.49
CA ILE A 64 -9.04 -12.60 2.09
C ILE A 64 -10.31 -13.42 1.83
N ASN A 65 -10.84 -14.09 2.86
CA ASN A 65 -12.04 -14.91 2.77
C ASN A 65 -13.35 -14.12 2.94
N GLU A 66 -13.26 -12.83 3.25
CA GLU A 66 -14.42 -12.00 3.48
C GLU A 66 -15.09 -11.57 2.17
N LYS A 67 -16.43 -11.51 2.22
CA LYS A 67 -17.22 -11.02 1.08
C LYS A 67 -16.86 -9.56 0.79
N GLY A 68 -16.40 -9.27 -0.41
CA GLY A 68 -15.99 -7.93 -0.82
C GLY A 68 -14.49 -7.75 -0.97
N TYR A 69 -13.68 -8.69 -0.46
CA TYR A 69 -12.23 -8.62 -0.61
C TYR A 69 -11.77 -8.94 -2.03
N PHE A 70 -12.29 -10.02 -2.61
CA PHE A 70 -11.94 -10.49 -3.96
C PHE A 70 -13.08 -11.29 -4.59
N GLY A 71 -13.26 -11.17 -5.90
CA GLY A 71 -14.11 -12.08 -6.64
C GLY A 71 -14.98 -11.44 -7.71
N LEU A 72 -15.61 -12.33 -8.50
CA LEU A 72 -16.45 -11.93 -9.63
C LEU A 72 -17.68 -11.11 -9.20
N SER A 73 -18.23 -11.36 -8.02
CA SER A 73 -19.33 -10.56 -7.46
C SER A 73 -18.93 -9.12 -7.16
N SER A 74 -17.70 -8.89 -6.72
CA SER A 74 -17.13 -7.56 -6.55
C SER A 74 -16.95 -6.88 -7.92
N PHE A 75 -16.40 -7.60 -8.88
CA PHE A 75 -16.21 -7.10 -10.25
C PHE A 75 -17.52 -6.67 -10.91
N LEU A 76 -18.58 -7.50 -10.84
CA LEU A 76 -19.88 -7.18 -11.42
C LEU A 76 -20.57 -5.97 -10.77
N LYS A 77 -20.35 -5.74 -9.48
CA LYS A 77 -20.95 -4.61 -8.74
C LYS A 77 -20.17 -3.31 -8.87
N THR A 78 -18.85 -3.38 -8.86
CA THR A 78 -17.98 -2.20 -8.71
C THR A 78 -17.05 -1.97 -9.89
N GLY A 79 -16.89 -2.96 -10.77
CA GLY A 79 -15.86 -2.97 -11.82
C GLY A 79 -14.46 -3.28 -11.30
N ASN A 80 -14.34 -3.74 -10.05
CA ASN A 80 -13.08 -4.09 -9.41
C ASN A 80 -13.09 -5.55 -8.99
N LEU A 81 -12.14 -6.32 -9.48
CA LEU A 81 -11.94 -7.72 -9.09
C LEU A 81 -11.43 -7.81 -7.65
N PHE A 82 -10.52 -6.90 -7.27
CA PHE A 82 -10.10 -6.66 -5.90
C PHE A 82 -10.97 -5.57 -5.28
N GLY A 83 -11.52 -5.84 -4.12
CA GLY A 83 -12.36 -4.90 -3.38
C GLY A 83 -11.56 -3.81 -2.69
N LEU A 84 -10.83 -2.98 -3.45
CA LEU A 84 -9.95 -1.94 -2.90
C LEU A 84 -10.70 -1.00 -1.93
N GLN A 85 -11.94 -0.65 -2.28
CA GLN A 85 -12.78 0.16 -1.39
C GLN A 85 -13.15 -0.58 -0.10
N TYR A 86 -13.36 -1.90 -0.17
CA TYR A 86 -13.61 -2.71 1.02
C TYR A 86 -12.35 -2.81 1.90
N ILE A 87 -11.21 -3.11 1.28
CA ILE A 87 -9.93 -3.29 1.97
C ILE A 87 -9.47 -1.98 2.64
N TYR A 88 -9.42 -0.90 1.87
CA TYR A 88 -8.82 0.37 2.33
C TYR A 88 -9.85 1.41 2.78
N GLY A 89 -11.11 1.29 2.35
CA GLY A 89 -12.18 2.21 2.74
C GLY A 89 -13.09 1.66 3.85
N THR A 90 -13.04 0.36 4.15
CA THR A 90 -13.88 -0.25 5.19
C THR A 90 -13.03 -0.93 6.27
N LEU A 91 -12.21 -1.92 5.93
CA LEU A 91 -11.42 -2.66 6.93
C LEU A 91 -10.36 -1.78 7.60
N THR A 92 -9.69 -0.94 6.81
CA THR A 92 -8.53 -0.13 7.24
C THR A 92 -8.91 1.16 7.94
N ASN A 93 -10.13 1.69 7.76
CA ASN A 93 -10.59 2.91 8.41
C ASN A 93 -10.74 2.71 9.92
N SER A 94 -10.71 3.80 10.69
CA SER A 94 -10.75 3.80 12.16
C SER A 94 -11.95 3.08 12.79
N GLY A 95 -13.05 2.92 12.03
CA GLY A 95 -14.23 2.13 12.43
C GLY A 95 -14.24 0.70 11.87
N GLY A 96 -13.20 0.29 11.14
CA GLY A 96 -13.11 -1.01 10.48
C GLY A 96 -12.67 -2.15 11.41
N ALA A 97 -12.66 -3.36 10.86
CA ALA A 97 -12.27 -4.56 11.62
C ALA A 97 -10.75 -4.63 11.87
N ASP A 98 -9.95 -4.02 11.01
CA ASP A 98 -8.47 -4.01 11.14
C ASP A 98 -7.91 -2.62 10.80
N PRO A 99 -8.15 -1.62 11.67
CA PRO A 99 -7.82 -0.23 11.38
C PRO A 99 -6.31 -0.01 11.33
N LEU A 100 -5.89 0.92 10.47
CA LEU A 100 -4.54 1.44 10.51
C LEU A 100 -4.40 2.38 11.70
N ASP A 101 -3.37 2.17 12.52
CA ASP A 101 -2.94 3.17 13.51
C ASP A 101 -2.27 4.33 12.77
N PHE A 102 -3.12 5.24 12.27
CA PHE A 102 -2.66 6.40 11.50
C PHE A 102 -1.80 7.34 12.34
N ASP A 103 -2.06 7.44 13.63
CA ASP A 103 -1.29 8.31 14.52
C ASP A 103 0.13 7.74 14.72
N ALA A 104 0.27 6.42 14.90
CA ALA A 104 1.56 5.76 14.96
C ALA A 104 2.30 5.85 13.61
N PHE A 105 1.58 5.67 12.48
CA PHE A 105 2.13 5.85 11.15
C PHE A 105 2.73 7.25 10.97
N MET A 106 1.99 8.30 11.31
CA MET A 106 2.46 9.69 11.17
C MET A 106 3.59 10.03 12.13
N LYS A 107 3.59 9.51 13.36
CA LYS A 107 4.64 9.74 14.37
C LYS A 107 5.93 8.97 14.11
N SER A 108 5.87 7.91 13.32
CA SER A 108 7.05 7.11 12.98
C SER A 108 8.15 8.00 12.38
N PRO A 109 9.41 7.90 12.83
CA PRO A 109 10.53 8.63 12.23
C PRO A 109 10.86 8.15 10.81
N MET A 110 10.44 6.94 10.45
CA MET A 110 10.64 6.38 9.12
C MET A 110 9.83 7.17 8.10
N GLU A 111 10.49 7.73 7.08
CA GLU A 111 9.80 8.31 5.93
C GLU A 111 9.06 7.21 5.16
N TYR A 112 7.90 7.53 4.60
CA TYR A 112 7.14 6.60 3.79
C TYR A 112 6.75 7.21 2.45
N TRP A 113 6.92 6.39 1.40
CA TRP A 113 6.56 6.71 0.04
C TRP A 113 5.83 5.53 -0.62
N LEU A 114 4.97 5.83 -1.56
CA LEU A 114 4.36 4.84 -2.42
C LEU A 114 4.31 5.31 -3.87
N VAL A 115 4.25 4.37 -4.80
CA VAL A 115 4.21 4.63 -6.23
C VAL A 115 2.83 4.31 -6.78
N ALA A 116 2.29 5.21 -7.58
CA ALA A 116 1.15 4.97 -8.46
C ALA A 116 1.50 5.40 -9.89
N THR A 117 0.74 4.94 -10.88
CA THR A 117 0.91 5.33 -12.28
C THR A 117 -0.17 6.31 -12.69
N ASP A 118 0.19 7.50 -13.11
CA ASP A 118 -0.75 8.46 -13.68
C ASP A 118 -1.40 7.89 -14.94
N ALA A 119 -2.73 7.77 -14.95
CA ALA A 119 -3.49 7.10 -16.00
C ALA A 119 -3.46 7.86 -17.34
N GLN A 120 -3.19 9.15 -17.32
CA GLN A 120 -3.15 9.99 -18.53
C GLN A 120 -1.77 9.96 -19.19
N THR A 121 -0.72 9.96 -18.38
CA THR A 121 0.66 10.09 -18.88
C THR A 121 1.43 8.77 -18.92
N GLY A 122 0.97 7.76 -18.19
CA GLY A 122 1.67 6.50 -17.98
C GLY A 122 2.95 6.62 -17.14
N LYS A 123 3.20 7.78 -16.54
CA LYS A 123 4.40 8.04 -15.73
C LYS A 123 4.18 7.70 -14.25
N PRO A 124 5.24 7.31 -13.53
CA PRO A 124 5.16 7.11 -12.10
C PRO A 124 4.90 8.43 -11.37
N THR A 125 4.06 8.36 -10.34
CA THR A 125 3.81 9.42 -9.38
C THR A 125 4.12 8.88 -8.00
N TYR A 126 4.90 9.62 -7.23
CA TYR A 126 5.34 9.25 -5.90
C TYR A 126 4.57 10.07 -4.88
N PHE A 127 3.85 9.39 -4.00
CA PHE A 127 3.15 10.01 -2.88
C PHE A 127 3.88 9.72 -1.59
N SER A 128 3.99 10.72 -0.74
CA SER A 128 4.65 10.64 0.55
C SER A 128 3.63 10.42 1.69
N LYS A 129 4.13 10.14 2.86
CA LYS A 129 3.33 10.14 4.10
C LYS A 129 2.50 11.42 4.28
N LYS A 130 3.01 12.58 3.81
CA LYS A 130 2.35 13.89 3.96
C LYS A 130 1.10 14.07 3.10
N ASP A 131 0.99 13.27 2.04
CA ASP A 131 -0.15 13.32 1.12
C ASP A 131 -1.32 12.46 1.64
N MET A 132 -1.09 11.64 2.67
CA MET A 132 -2.07 10.72 3.23
C MET A 132 -2.85 11.36 4.38
N HIS A 133 -4.14 11.04 4.48
CA HIS A 133 -5.03 11.51 5.52
C HIS A 133 -5.70 10.34 6.24
N LYS A 134 -6.04 10.56 7.52
CA LYS A 134 -6.75 9.56 8.32
C LYS A 134 -8.09 9.21 7.66
N ASP A 135 -8.35 7.91 7.54
CA ASP A 135 -9.55 7.35 6.93
C ASP A 135 -9.73 7.68 5.42
N ASP A 136 -8.68 8.21 4.78
CA ASP A 136 -8.59 8.38 3.33
C ASP A 136 -7.30 7.72 2.80
N TYR A 137 -7.42 6.45 2.45
CA TYR A 137 -6.31 5.65 1.95
C TYR A 137 -6.34 5.47 0.43
N ARG A 138 -6.91 6.46 -0.31
CA ARG A 138 -6.97 6.43 -1.78
C ARG A 138 -5.61 6.33 -2.44
N HIS A 139 -4.56 6.85 -1.83
CA HIS A 139 -3.19 6.71 -2.33
C HIS A 139 -2.73 5.24 -2.37
N VAL A 140 -3.01 4.48 -1.29
CA VAL A 140 -2.72 3.04 -1.25
C VAL A 140 -3.61 2.28 -2.22
N MET A 141 -4.90 2.65 -2.32
CA MET A 141 -5.81 2.08 -3.33
C MET A 141 -5.26 2.29 -4.75
N ALA A 142 -4.79 3.51 -5.07
CA ALA A 142 -4.23 3.85 -6.37
C ALA A 142 -3.01 2.98 -6.70
N SER A 143 -2.09 2.84 -5.73
CA SER A 143 -0.92 1.99 -5.86
C SER A 143 -1.27 0.51 -6.12
N CYS A 144 -2.47 0.06 -5.69
CA CYS A 144 -2.96 -1.32 -5.83
C CYS A 144 -4.00 -1.51 -6.95
N ALA A 145 -4.33 -0.47 -7.71
CA ALA A 145 -5.36 -0.51 -8.76
C ALA A 145 -4.83 -1.11 -10.07
N ILE A 146 -4.75 -2.44 -10.14
CA ILE A 146 -4.22 -3.17 -11.31
C ILE A 146 -5.11 -2.89 -12.54
N PRO A 147 -4.56 -2.39 -13.68
CA PRO A 147 -5.32 -2.21 -14.92
C PRO A 147 -6.02 -3.50 -15.36
N ALA A 148 -7.19 -3.37 -15.96
CA ALA A 148 -8.10 -4.45 -16.35
C ALA A 148 -8.74 -5.23 -15.19
N ALA A 149 -8.14 -5.26 -14.00
CA ALA A 149 -8.71 -5.89 -12.82
C ALA A 149 -9.42 -4.89 -11.89
N CYS A 150 -9.04 -3.62 -11.95
CA CYS A 150 -9.60 -2.54 -11.15
C CYS A 150 -9.81 -1.29 -12.00
N ARG A 151 -10.75 -0.45 -11.58
CA ARG A 151 -10.90 0.92 -12.09
C ARG A 151 -9.77 1.79 -11.54
N PRO A 152 -9.38 2.85 -12.27
CA PRO A 152 -8.43 3.81 -11.73
C PRO A 152 -9.01 4.53 -10.52
N VAL A 153 -8.15 4.94 -9.62
CA VAL A 153 -8.53 5.69 -8.42
C VAL A 153 -8.31 7.18 -8.67
N GLU A 154 -9.33 7.98 -8.37
CA GLU A 154 -9.25 9.43 -8.47
C GLU A 154 -8.65 10.04 -7.19
N ILE A 155 -7.62 10.87 -7.39
CA ILE A 155 -7.00 11.70 -6.35
C ILE A 155 -6.83 13.10 -6.94
N ASP A 156 -7.46 14.10 -6.35
CA ASP A 156 -7.38 15.52 -6.72
C ASP A 156 -7.63 15.79 -8.23
N GLY A 157 -8.65 15.13 -8.79
CA GLY A 157 -9.06 15.28 -10.19
C GLY A 157 -8.16 14.54 -11.21
N ARG A 158 -7.21 13.74 -10.75
CA ARG A 158 -6.38 12.85 -11.57
C ARG A 158 -6.68 11.40 -11.28
N PHE A 159 -6.49 10.56 -12.28
CA PHE A 159 -6.73 9.12 -12.19
C PHE A 159 -5.41 8.35 -12.16
N TYR A 160 -5.34 7.35 -11.28
CA TYR A 160 -4.15 6.57 -11.05
C TYR A 160 -4.43 5.07 -11.10
N TYR A 161 -3.47 4.33 -11.61
CA TYR A 161 -3.38 2.88 -11.59
C TYR A 161 -2.21 2.40 -10.74
N ASP A 162 -2.09 1.08 -10.60
CA ASP A 162 -1.04 0.39 -9.89
C ASP A 162 0.36 0.88 -10.29
N GLY A 163 1.19 1.19 -9.31
CA GLY A 163 2.54 1.69 -9.50
C GLY A 163 3.47 0.72 -10.23
N GLY A 164 3.19 -0.58 -10.15
CA GLY A 164 3.94 -1.61 -10.85
C GLY A 164 3.89 -1.51 -12.38
N VAL A 165 2.96 -0.72 -12.93
CA VAL A 165 2.90 -0.46 -14.39
C VAL A 165 4.05 0.42 -14.85
N SER A 166 4.46 1.41 -14.06
CA SER A 166 5.47 2.41 -14.46
C SER A 166 6.80 2.29 -13.71
N ASP A 167 6.79 1.89 -12.44
CA ASP A 167 8.01 1.69 -11.64
C ASP A 167 7.77 0.63 -10.55
N SER A 168 8.02 -0.62 -10.89
CA SER A 168 7.77 -1.78 -10.00
C SER A 168 8.76 -1.91 -8.86
N ILE A 169 10.00 -1.43 -9.06
CA ILE A 169 11.09 -1.45 -8.06
C ILE A 169 11.77 -0.07 -8.04
N PRO A 170 11.25 0.89 -7.28
CA PRO A 170 11.63 2.30 -7.34
C PRO A 170 13.00 2.57 -6.69
N VAL A 171 14.06 2.00 -7.26
CA VAL A 171 15.43 2.15 -6.75
C VAL A 171 16.12 3.41 -7.27
N GLN A 172 15.67 3.99 -8.39
CA GLN A 172 16.30 5.17 -8.99
C GLN A 172 15.88 6.46 -8.31
N ASP A 173 14.61 6.55 -7.89
CA ASP A 173 14.10 7.73 -7.17
C ASP A 173 14.74 7.89 -5.78
N ARG A 174 15.22 6.77 -5.22
CA ARG A 174 16.00 6.70 -3.99
C ARG A 174 17.26 7.58 -3.98
N LYS A 175 17.84 7.88 -5.16
CA LYS A 175 19.05 8.73 -5.27
C LYS A 175 18.73 10.21 -5.18
N SER A 176 17.48 10.63 -5.38
CA SER A 176 17.03 12.02 -5.29
C SER A 176 16.51 12.41 -3.90
N VAL A 177 16.29 11.44 -3.01
CA VAL A 177 15.75 11.65 -1.65
C VAL A 177 16.84 11.55 -0.57
N VAL A 178 18.08 11.20 -0.95
CA VAL A 178 19.23 11.06 -0.04
C VAL A 178 20.21 12.19 -0.21
#